data_4f1d442831472228dc9f12420f683e6c
#
_entry.id   4f1d442831472228dc9f12420f683e6c
#
_cell.length_a   1.000
_cell.length_b   1.000
_cell.length_c   1.000
_cell.angle_alpha   90.00
_cell.angle_beta   90.00
_cell.angle_gamma   90.00
#
_symmetry.space_group_name_H-M   'P 1'
#
loop_
_entity.id
_entity.type
_entity.pdbx_description
1 polymer ?
#
loop_
_entity_poly.entity_id
_entity_poly.type
_entity_poly.pdbx_seq_one_letter_code
_entity_poly.pdbx_strand_id
1 'polypeptide(L)'
;MLNLKPPPNLVQNAAPAPRPATTEQRAVNPANYALVRDRVQQRLLAELSPSATRDDTMEVRRVIEKLFAEVVADLGLPLSRTDRADIFDLVLADILGFGPLEVLLRDDNITEVLVNGPHHVFAEHKGKLVETEIKFRDNDDVMRVVERIVAPLGRRVDESSPMVDARLPDGSRVNVIIPPLALDGPSISIRKFPKHALSPDELIKKGAMTPGIAEFLKACVGARLNIVVSGGTGTGKTTVLNALSSFIPEDDRILTIEDAAELRLQQPHVVRLEARPANIEGKGHVSIRQLVVNALRMRPDRIVVGEVRSGEALDMLQAMNTGHDGSLTTVHSNSARDTLRRVETLVLMAGMDLPLRAIREQIASAFDLIVHLQRLSDGSRKIVQIAEVQSMEGDIIVMQDIFNFVQTGVDAGKVQGYFTATGVRPKFYEKLETAGMNIQPSTFMPTEPLRIRR
;
A
#
# COMPACT_ATOMS: atom_id res chain seq x y z
N MET A 1 65.17 -40.89 -1.89
CA MET A 1 65.85 -39.70 -2.38
C MET A 1 65.53 -39.53 -3.85
N LEU A 2 64.71 -38.57 -4.20
CA LEU A 2 64.65 -37.92 -5.54
C LEU A 2 63.70 -36.73 -5.36
N ASN A 3 64.30 -35.53 -5.29
CA ASN A 3 63.64 -34.25 -5.29
C ASN A 3 63.04 -33.98 -6.68
N LEU A 4 61.73 -33.72 -6.73
CA LEU A 4 61.06 -33.13 -7.89
C LEU A 4 60.46 -31.79 -7.48
N LYS A 5 60.98 -30.71 -8.13
CA LYS A 5 60.50 -29.34 -8.03
C LYS A 5 59.10 -29.24 -8.69
N PRO A 6 58.20 -28.41 -8.16
CA PRO A 6 56.93 -28.10 -8.83
C PRO A 6 57.19 -27.10 -10.01
N PRO A 7 56.35 -27.12 -11.07
CA PRO A 7 56.43 -26.23 -12.20
C PRO A 7 55.95 -24.80 -11.86
N PRO A 8 56.35 -23.78 -12.65
CA PRO A 8 56.04 -22.38 -12.34
C PRO A 8 54.58 -21.99 -12.66
N ASN A 9 54.01 -21.19 -11.78
CA ASN A 9 52.70 -20.58 -11.93
C ASN A 9 52.56 -19.74 -13.21
N LEU A 10 51.66 -20.14 -14.08
CA LEU A 10 51.10 -19.29 -15.12
C LEU A 10 50.09 -18.35 -14.51
N VAL A 11 50.49 -17.10 -14.27
CA VAL A 11 49.56 -16.00 -13.93
C VAL A 11 48.78 -15.68 -15.21
N GLN A 12 47.55 -16.16 -15.27
CA GLN A 12 46.58 -15.68 -16.26
C GLN A 12 46.08 -14.31 -15.79
N ASN A 13 46.42 -13.27 -16.54
CA ASN A 13 45.83 -11.94 -16.47
C ASN A 13 44.32 -12.06 -16.81
N ALA A 14 43.47 -12.18 -15.76
CA ALA A 14 42.05 -11.95 -15.90
C ALA A 14 41.84 -10.44 -16.01
N ALA A 15 41.23 -10.01 -17.09
CA ALA A 15 40.77 -8.64 -17.26
C ALA A 15 39.83 -8.27 -16.12
N PRO A 16 39.88 -7.06 -15.53
CA PRO A 16 39.00 -6.67 -14.47
C PRO A 16 37.55 -6.66 -14.97
N ALA A 17 36.68 -7.34 -14.24
CA ALA A 17 35.26 -7.31 -14.49
C ALA A 17 34.74 -5.85 -14.49
N PRO A 18 33.79 -5.50 -15.38
CA PRO A 18 33.24 -4.16 -15.41
C PRO A 18 32.58 -3.87 -14.04
N ARG A 19 33.05 -2.84 -13.37
CA ARG A 19 32.44 -2.30 -12.16
C ARG A 19 30.99 -1.91 -12.52
N PRO A 20 29.99 -2.25 -11.69
CA PRO A 20 28.66 -1.71 -11.88
C PRO A 20 28.79 -0.18 -11.82
N ALA A 21 28.21 0.50 -12.80
CA ALA A 21 28.10 1.95 -12.82
C ALA A 21 27.24 2.36 -11.62
N THR A 22 27.86 2.64 -10.50
CA THR A 22 27.28 3.47 -9.47
C THR A 22 27.20 4.85 -10.08
N THR A 23 25.97 5.31 -10.36
CA THR A 23 25.68 6.72 -10.57
C THR A 23 26.02 7.39 -9.25
N GLU A 24 27.28 7.80 -9.08
CA GLU A 24 27.66 8.76 -8.04
C GLU A 24 26.88 10.02 -8.37
N GLN A 25 25.78 10.24 -7.68
CA GLN A 25 25.17 11.57 -7.57
C GLN A 25 26.25 12.45 -6.97
N ARG A 26 26.86 13.30 -7.81
CA ARG A 26 27.77 14.34 -7.35
C ARG A 26 26.99 15.17 -6.35
N ALA A 27 27.37 15.09 -5.08
CA ALA A 27 26.72 15.86 -4.02
C ALA A 27 26.87 17.36 -4.35
N VAL A 28 25.75 18.01 -4.55
CA VAL A 28 25.69 19.48 -4.66
C VAL A 28 26.40 20.05 -3.43
N ASN A 29 27.27 21.04 -3.63
CA ASN A 29 27.96 21.69 -2.50
C ASN A 29 26.91 22.29 -1.54
N PRO A 30 26.79 21.77 -0.30
CA PRO A 30 25.73 22.17 0.63
C PRO A 30 25.75 23.67 0.98
N ALA A 31 26.96 24.27 0.99
CA ALA A 31 27.12 25.69 1.28
C ALA A 31 26.57 26.57 0.14
N ASN A 32 26.84 26.20 -1.12
CA ASN A 32 26.30 26.91 -2.27
C ASN A 32 24.79 26.81 -2.35
N TYR A 33 24.24 25.63 -2.07
CA TYR A 33 22.81 25.40 -2.03
C TYR A 33 22.12 26.27 -0.96
N ALA A 34 22.61 26.24 0.28
CA ALA A 34 22.05 27.01 1.38
C ALA A 34 22.05 28.52 1.10
N LEU A 35 23.17 29.02 0.57
CA LEU A 35 23.32 30.44 0.24
C LEU A 35 22.34 30.88 -0.88
N VAL A 36 22.22 30.10 -1.94
CA VAL A 36 21.32 30.41 -3.05
C VAL A 36 19.87 30.35 -2.59
N ARG A 37 19.50 29.28 -1.86
CA ARG A 37 18.15 29.11 -1.33
C ARG A 37 17.71 30.30 -0.46
N ASP A 38 18.52 30.67 0.52
CA ASP A 38 18.17 31.74 1.48
C ASP A 38 18.02 33.08 0.77
N ARG A 39 18.86 33.35 -0.23
CA ARG A 39 18.73 34.58 -1.04
C ARG A 39 17.51 34.58 -1.93
N VAL A 40 17.20 33.45 -2.58
CA VAL A 40 15.98 33.31 -3.40
C VAL A 40 14.73 33.47 -2.54
N GLN A 41 14.69 32.85 -1.35
CA GLN A 41 13.55 33.00 -0.43
C GLN A 41 13.36 34.45 0.03
N GLN A 42 14.45 35.17 0.39
CA GLN A 42 14.38 36.58 0.79
C GLN A 42 13.82 37.47 -0.31
N ARG A 43 14.28 37.29 -1.55
CA ARG A 43 13.79 38.09 -2.71
C ARG A 43 12.36 37.73 -3.07
N LEU A 44 11.99 36.45 -2.99
CA LEU A 44 10.64 36.00 -3.26
C LEU A 44 9.62 36.63 -2.30
N LEU A 45 9.96 36.74 -1.01
CA LEU A 45 9.12 37.43 -0.03
C LEU A 45 8.97 38.93 -0.31
N ALA A 46 9.95 39.56 -0.94
CA ALA A 46 9.90 40.96 -1.32
C ALA A 46 9.13 41.21 -2.62
N GLU A 47 9.13 40.27 -3.57
CA GLU A 47 8.46 40.37 -4.86
C GLU A 47 7.00 39.88 -4.88
N LEU A 48 6.66 38.90 -4.01
CA LEU A 48 5.30 38.40 -3.92
C LEU A 48 4.39 39.44 -3.25
N SER A 49 3.48 40.00 -4.01
CA SER A 49 2.37 40.79 -3.48
C SER A 49 1.52 39.97 -2.52
N PRO A 50 0.96 40.56 -1.45
CA PRO A 50 0.06 39.89 -0.49
C PRO A 50 -1.18 39.27 -1.15
N SER A 51 -1.48 39.64 -2.40
CA SER A 51 -2.62 39.18 -3.20
C SER A 51 -2.28 38.03 -4.17
N ALA A 52 -1.02 37.61 -4.29
CA ALA A 52 -0.68 36.46 -5.09
C ALA A 52 -1.18 35.20 -4.38
N THR A 53 -2.34 34.71 -4.78
CA THR A 53 -2.90 33.45 -4.31
C THR A 53 -1.97 32.31 -4.71
N ARG A 54 -1.71 31.37 -3.76
CA ARG A 54 -0.88 30.18 -3.95
C ARG A 54 -1.36 29.25 -5.08
N ASP A 55 -2.44 29.59 -5.76
CA ASP A 55 -3.10 28.76 -6.78
C ASP A 55 -2.42 28.84 -8.16
N ASP A 56 -1.55 29.82 -8.41
CA ASP A 56 -0.82 29.91 -9.68
C ASP A 56 0.62 29.39 -9.57
N THR A 57 0.73 28.09 -9.36
CA THR A 57 2.02 27.38 -9.23
C THR A 57 2.97 27.62 -10.42
N MET A 58 2.43 27.87 -11.62
CA MET A 58 3.24 28.13 -12.81
C MET A 58 3.84 29.53 -12.81
N GLU A 59 3.11 30.53 -12.32
CA GLU A 59 3.61 31.89 -12.20
C GLU A 59 4.67 31.99 -11.10
N VAL A 60 4.40 31.40 -9.92
CA VAL A 60 5.37 31.35 -8.82
C VAL A 60 6.64 30.63 -9.26
N ARG A 61 6.53 29.55 -10.02
CA ARG A 61 7.71 28.84 -10.56
C ARG A 61 8.54 29.74 -11.50
N ARG A 62 7.91 30.51 -12.37
CA ARG A 62 8.61 31.47 -13.26
C ARG A 62 9.34 32.56 -12.48
N VAL A 63 8.70 33.07 -11.41
CA VAL A 63 9.34 34.06 -10.52
C VAL A 63 10.55 33.45 -9.82
N ILE A 64 10.42 32.24 -9.29
CA ILE A 64 11.56 31.54 -8.66
C ILE A 64 12.69 31.30 -9.66
N GLU A 65 12.39 30.91 -10.91
CA GLU A 65 13.39 30.68 -11.96
C GLU A 65 14.17 31.95 -12.31
N LYS A 66 13.46 33.10 -12.43
CA LYS A 66 14.05 34.42 -12.63
C LYS A 66 14.95 34.81 -11.47
N LEU A 67 14.42 34.73 -10.23
CA LEU A 67 15.17 35.10 -9.03
C LEU A 67 16.39 34.18 -8.80
N PHE A 68 16.26 32.90 -9.09
CA PHE A 68 17.38 31.97 -9.02
C PHE A 68 18.51 32.34 -9.98
N ALA A 69 18.15 32.70 -11.22
CA ALA A 69 19.14 33.12 -12.22
C ALA A 69 19.87 34.41 -11.78
N GLU A 70 19.16 35.39 -11.25
CA GLU A 70 19.70 36.62 -10.73
C GLU A 70 20.61 36.41 -9.53
N VAL A 71 20.15 35.59 -8.54
CA VAL A 71 20.93 35.29 -7.33
C VAL A 71 22.22 34.54 -7.64
N VAL A 72 22.19 33.56 -8.56
CA VAL A 72 23.40 32.83 -8.97
C VAL A 72 24.39 33.76 -9.67
N ALA A 73 23.91 34.70 -10.49
CA ALA A 73 24.74 35.70 -11.15
C ALA A 73 25.37 36.69 -10.15
N ASP A 74 24.58 37.21 -9.22
CA ASP A 74 25.04 38.15 -8.17
C ASP A 74 26.06 37.55 -7.22
N LEU A 75 25.92 36.27 -6.91
CA LEU A 75 26.86 35.56 -6.04
C LEU A 75 28.15 35.14 -6.76
N GLY A 76 28.21 35.25 -8.09
CA GLY A 76 29.37 34.90 -8.88
C GLY A 76 29.80 33.42 -8.71
N LEU A 77 28.87 32.52 -8.40
CA LEU A 77 29.20 31.12 -8.09
C LEU A 77 29.58 30.38 -9.37
N PRO A 78 30.76 29.73 -9.40
CA PRO A 78 31.22 28.94 -10.54
C PRO A 78 30.52 27.59 -10.57
N LEU A 79 29.23 27.60 -10.94
CA LEU A 79 28.41 26.39 -11.03
C LEU A 79 28.46 25.81 -12.45
N SER A 80 28.67 24.49 -12.55
CA SER A 80 28.47 23.78 -13.81
C SER A 80 26.98 23.84 -14.22
N ARG A 81 26.68 23.50 -15.48
CA ARG A 81 25.29 23.46 -15.96
C ARG A 81 24.43 22.44 -15.18
N THR A 82 25.04 21.32 -14.81
CA THR A 82 24.41 20.27 -14.01
C THR A 82 24.19 20.73 -12.59
N ASP A 83 25.21 21.29 -11.91
CA ASP A 83 25.09 21.78 -10.53
C ASP A 83 24.02 22.87 -10.41
N ARG A 84 23.92 23.73 -11.44
CA ARG A 84 22.91 24.79 -11.51
C ARG A 84 21.50 24.21 -11.59
N ALA A 85 21.28 23.17 -12.39
CA ALA A 85 19.98 22.51 -12.51
C ALA A 85 19.62 21.78 -11.19
N ASP A 86 20.57 21.07 -10.60
CA ASP A 86 20.37 20.34 -9.34
C ASP A 86 20.04 21.30 -8.17
N ILE A 87 20.78 22.43 -8.06
CA ILE A 87 20.48 23.45 -7.04
C ILE A 87 19.12 24.08 -7.28
N PHE A 88 18.76 24.37 -8.52
CA PHE A 88 17.45 24.92 -8.86
C PHE A 88 16.31 23.99 -8.45
N ASP A 89 16.42 22.70 -8.77
CA ASP A 89 15.42 21.71 -8.41
C ASP A 89 15.28 21.56 -6.90
N LEU A 90 16.39 21.61 -6.15
CA LEU A 90 16.36 21.58 -4.68
C LEU A 90 15.72 22.86 -4.10
N VAL A 91 16.05 24.05 -4.63
CA VAL A 91 15.45 25.33 -4.21
C VAL A 91 13.94 25.33 -4.49
N LEU A 92 13.55 24.81 -5.65
CA LEU A 92 12.15 24.70 -6.03
C LEU A 92 11.38 23.75 -5.10
N ALA A 93 11.99 22.60 -4.76
CA ALA A 93 11.46 21.64 -3.82
C ALA A 93 11.29 22.24 -2.40
N ASP A 94 12.25 23.05 -1.95
CA ASP A 94 12.18 23.75 -0.67
C ASP A 94 11.10 24.81 -0.62
N ILE A 95 10.86 25.51 -1.72
CA ILE A 95 9.91 26.63 -1.77
C ILE A 95 8.49 26.14 -2.05
N LEU A 96 8.29 25.25 -3.01
CA LEU A 96 6.98 24.80 -3.48
C LEU A 96 6.62 23.36 -3.07
N GLY A 97 7.61 22.53 -2.78
CA GLY A 97 7.43 21.13 -2.47
C GLY A 97 7.56 20.81 -0.98
N PHE A 98 7.87 19.55 -0.70
CA PHE A 98 8.03 19.02 0.66
C PHE A 98 9.50 19.05 1.13
N GLY A 99 10.27 20.04 0.66
CA GLY A 99 11.66 20.25 1.06
C GLY A 99 12.55 19.02 0.75
N PRO A 100 13.43 18.65 1.70
CA PRO A 100 14.37 17.55 1.51
C PRO A 100 13.70 16.20 1.21
N LEU A 101 12.44 16.01 1.58
CA LEU A 101 11.70 14.75 1.35
C LEU A 101 11.35 14.52 -0.12
N GLU A 102 11.37 15.55 -0.95
CA GLU A 102 10.95 15.49 -2.35
C GLU A 102 11.73 14.45 -3.15
N VAL A 103 13.04 14.30 -2.87
CA VAL A 103 13.90 13.31 -3.50
C VAL A 103 13.42 11.88 -3.21
N LEU A 104 13.05 11.61 -1.94
CA LEU A 104 12.54 10.30 -1.52
C LEU A 104 11.13 10.04 -2.07
N LEU A 105 10.30 11.08 -2.12
CA LEU A 105 8.94 10.98 -2.62
C LEU A 105 8.88 10.71 -4.13
N ARG A 106 9.89 11.14 -4.90
CA ARG A 106 10.00 10.89 -6.35
C ARG A 106 10.55 9.51 -6.69
N ASP A 107 11.32 8.88 -5.81
CA ASP A 107 11.89 7.55 -6.07
C ASP A 107 10.84 6.45 -5.91
N ASP A 108 10.48 5.80 -7.01
CA ASP A 108 9.46 4.73 -7.04
C ASP A 108 9.86 3.44 -6.31
N ASN A 109 11.14 3.27 -5.98
CA ASN A 109 11.61 2.13 -5.19
C ASN A 109 11.43 2.33 -3.67
N ILE A 110 11.09 3.54 -3.24
CA ILE A 110 10.80 3.87 -1.84
C ILE A 110 9.31 3.74 -1.62
N THR A 111 8.93 2.99 -0.60
CA THR A 111 7.54 2.71 -0.21
C THR A 111 7.08 3.49 1.01
N GLU A 112 7.99 3.75 1.95
CA GLU A 112 7.72 4.55 3.15
C GLU A 112 8.87 5.52 3.41
N VAL A 113 8.54 6.69 3.97
CA VAL A 113 9.48 7.71 4.44
C VAL A 113 9.12 8.07 5.87
N LEU A 114 10.09 7.97 6.77
CA LEU A 114 9.91 8.24 8.19
C LEU A 114 10.88 9.32 8.65
N VAL A 115 10.36 10.39 9.22
CA VAL A 115 11.13 11.49 9.82
C VAL A 115 10.99 11.39 11.34
N ASN A 116 12.10 11.24 12.05
CA ASN A 116 12.15 11.19 13.49
C ASN A 116 12.99 12.37 14.00
N GLY A 117 12.37 13.53 14.12
CA GLY A 117 13.08 14.78 14.32
C GLY A 117 13.90 15.21 13.09
N PRO A 118 14.70 16.29 13.20
CA PRO A 118 15.34 16.90 12.03
C PRO A 118 16.51 16.09 11.46
N HIS A 119 17.13 15.22 12.24
CA HIS A 119 18.40 14.59 11.86
C HIS A 119 18.29 13.12 11.44
N HIS A 120 17.13 12.50 11.68
CA HIS A 120 16.93 11.07 11.42
C HIS A 120 15.78 10.86 10.43
N VAL A 121 16.14 10.65 9.15
CA VAL A 121 15.21 10.37 8.08
C VAL A 121 15.48 8.96 7.55
N PHE A 122 14.46 8.11 7.61
CA PHE A 122 14.53 6.73 7.13
C PHE A 122 13.65 6.56 5.90
N ALA A 123 14.03 5.62 5.04
CA ALA A 123 13.23 5.22 3.90
C ALA A 123 13.13 3.70 3.81
N GLU A 124 11.97 3.17 3.48
CA GLU A 124 11.83 1.76 3.16
C GLU A 124 12.13 1.54 1.68
N HIS A 125 13.25 0.85 1.42
CA HIS A 125 13.68 0.46 0.09
C HIS A 125 13.65 -1.08 -0.03
N LYS A 126 12.85 -1.61 -0.96
CA LYS A 126 12.68 -3.07 -1.19
C LYS A 126 12.34 -3.86 0.09
N GLY A 127 11.49 -3.30 0.94
CA GLY A 127 11.04 -3.93 2.17
C GLY A 127 12.03 -3.87 3.35
N LYS A 128 13.11 -3.10 3.21
CA LYS A 128 14.08 -2.85 4.29
C LYS A 128 14.11 -1.36 4.62
N LEU A 129 14.00 -1.05 5.90
CA LEU A 129 14.15 0.30 6.40
C LEU A 129 15.63 0.64 6.51
N VAL A 130 16.04 1.74 5.87
CA VAL A 130 17.41 2.24 5.87
C VAL A 130 17.43 3.72 6.26
N GLU A 131 18.41 4.15 7.04
CA GLU A 131 18.64 5.56 7.31
C GLU A 131 19.21 6.23 6.06
N THR A 132 18.71 7.42 5.75
CA THR A 132 19.14 8.20 4.58
C THR A 132 20.15 9.28 4.97
N GLU A 133 20.82 9.87 4.00
CA GLU A 133 21.69 11.05 4.24
C GLU A 133 20.90 12.36 4.34
N ILE A 134 19.59 12.32 4.10
CA ILE A 134 18.71 13.48 4.11
C ILE A 134 18.51 13.95 5.55
N LYS A 135 18.63 15.27 5.76
CA LYS A 135 18.45 15.92 7.07
C LYS A 135 17.74 17.24 6.90
N PHE A 136 16.97 17.60 7.90
CA PHE A 136 16.46 18.96 8.09
C PHE A 136 17.44 19.77 8.93
N ARG A 137 17.34 21.07 8.90
CA ARG A 137 18.18 21.97 9.71
C ARG A 137 17.84 21.89 11.19
N ASP A 138 16.55 21.98 11.49
CA ASP A 138 15.99 22.07 12.82
C ASP A 138 14.52 21.59 12.83
N ASN A 139 13.90 21.61 13.99
CA ASN A 139 12.50 21.25 14.15
C ASN A 139 11.54 22.17 13.37
N ASP A 140 11.89 23.47 13.26
CA ASP A 140 11.07 24.44 12.54
C ASP A 140 11.05 24.14 11.04
N ASP A 141 12.13 23.59 10.51
CA ASP A 141 12.22 23.16 9.11
C ASP A 141 11.30 21.96 8.86
N VAL A 142 11.24 21.01 9.78
CA VAL A 142 10.28 19.89 9.73
C VAL A 142 8.85 20.43 9.81
N MET A 143 8.58 21.35 10.75
CA MET A 143 7.25 21.95 10.92
C MET A 143 6.77 22.71 9.69
N ARG A 144 7.64 23.40 8.96
CA ARG A 144 7.28 24.04 7.69
C ARG A 144 6.79 23.03 6.65
N VAL A 145 7.40 21.86 6.58
CA VAL A 145 6.93 20.79 5.69
C VAL A 145 5.59 20.23 6.18
N VAL A 146 5.44 20.04 7.49
CA VAL A 146 4.16 19.63 8.09
C VAL A 146 3.04 20.61 7.73
N GLU A 147 3.25 21.91 7.92
CA GLU A 147 2.26 22.93 7.59
C GLU A 147 1.86 22.91 6.10
N ARG A 148 2.83 22.72 5.19
CA ARG A 148 2.54 22.59 3.75
C ARG A 148 1.69 21.36 3.42
N ILE A 149 1.85 20.27 4.19
CA ILE A 149 1.05 19.06 4.00
C ILE A 149 -0.37 19.28 4.50
N VAL A 150 -0.55 19.89 5.67
CA VAL A 150 -1.85 19.93 6.36
C VAL A 150 -2.71 21.14 6.01
N ALA A 151 -2.11 22.29 5.71
CA ALA A 151 -2.83 23.55 5.44
C ALA A 151 -3.77 23.47 4.22
N PRO A 152 -3.39 22.86 3.06
CA PRO A 152 -4.27 22.71 1.91
C PRO A 152 -5.52 21.85 2.20
N LEU A 153 -5.44 20.99 3.24
CA LEU A 153 -6.53 20.12 3.66
C LEU A 153 -7.48 20.79 4.67
N GLY A 154 -7.25 22.08 4.99
CA GLY A 154 -7.97 22.77 6.06
C GLY A 154 -7.76 22.17 7.44
N ARG A 155 -6.60 21.51 7.65
CA ARG A 155 -6.19 20.92 8.93
C ARG A 155 -5.07 21.74 9.54
N ARG A 156 -4.89 21.59 10.83
CA ARG A 156 -3.73 22.15 11.54
C ARG A 156 -3.19 21.12 12.52
N VAL A 157 -1.96 21.30 12.91
CA VAL A 157 -1.31 20.56 13.98
C VAL A 157 -0.60 21.58 14.87
N ASP A 158 -0.91 21.58 16.15
CA ASP A 158 -0.37 22.47 17.17
C ASP A 158 -0.37 21.76 18.54
N GLU A 159 0.11 22.42 19.59
CA GLU A 159 0.19 21.84 20.93
C GLU A 159 -1.17 21.36 21.47
N SER A 160 -2.29 21.97 21.04
CA SER A 160 -3.65 21.57 21.45
C SER A 160 -4.17 20.37 20.66
N SER A 161 -3.66 20.16 19.43
CA SER A 161 -3.96 19.04 18.54
C SER A 161 -2.68 18.51 17.94
N PRO A 162 -1.84 17.80 18.74
CA PRO A 162 -0.47 17.48 18.36
C PRO A 162 -0.33 16.31 17.39
N MET A 163 -1.42 15.78 16.87
CA MET A 163 -1.45 14.67 15.91
C MET A 163 -2.40 14.97 14.76
N VAL A 164 -2.01 14.60 13.55
CA VAL A 164 -2.87 14.73 12.37
C VAL A 164 -2.57 13.66 11.34
N ASP A 165 -3.62 13.09 10.77
CA ASP A 165 -3.54 12.30 9.55
C ASP A 165 -3.81 13.20 8.35
N ALA A 166 -3.02 13.09 7.31
CA ALA A 166 -3.10 13.88 6.11
C ALA A 166 -2.86 13.02 4.86
N ARG A 167 -2.97 13.64 3.70
CA ARG A 167 -2.68 13.00 2.43
C ARG A 167 -1.96 13.98 1.50
N LEU A 168 -0.95 13.49 0.81
CA LEU A 168 -0.29 14.23 -0.26
C LEU A 168 -1.16 14.24 -1.53
N PRO A 169 -0.92 15.16 -2.47
CA PRO A 169 -1.67 15.25 -3.73
C PRO A 169 -1.61 13.97 -4.58
N ASP A 170 -0.53 13.18 -4.46
CA ASP A 170 -0.36 11.89 -5.14
C ASP A 170 -1.17 10.75 -4.51
N GLY A 171 -1.82 11.01 -3.36
CA GLY A 171 -2.59 10.04 -2.58
C GLY A 171 -1.81 9.37 -1.45
N SER A 172 -0.52 9.65 -1.28
CA SER A 172 0.30 9.12 -0.19
C SER A 172 -0.24 9.52 1.17
N ARG A 173 -0.32 8.59 2.10
CA ARG A 173 -0.80 8.84 3.47
C ARG A 173 0.29 9.43 4.32
N VAL A 174 -0.05 10.40 5.13
CA VAL A 174 0.86 11.06 6.06
C VAL A 174 0.25 11.05 7.45
N ASN A 175 1.01 10.57 8.41
CA ASN A 175 0.73 10.77 9.84
C ASN A 175 1.80 11.68 10.41
N VAL A 176 1.38 12.66 11.19
CA VAL A 176 2.27 13.60 11.88
C VAL A 176 1.95 13.60 13.36
N ILE A 177 3.00 13.59 14.18
CA ILE A 177 2.92 13.84 15.61
C ILE A 177 4.02 14.83 16.01
N ILE A 178 3.68 15.80 16.86
CA ILE A 178 4.59 16.89 17.25
C ILE A 178 4.77 16.95 18.78
N PRO A 179 5.76 17.70 19.28
CA PRO A 179 5.85 18.02 20.70
C PRO A 179 4.53 18.66 21.22
N PRO A 180 4.14 18.45 22.50
CA PRO A 180 4.95 17.78 23.53
C PRO A 180 4.88 16.26 23.54
N LEU A 181 4.10 15.62 22.67
CA LEU A 181 3.96 14.16 22.63
C LEU A 181 5.14 13.46 21.96
N ALA A 182 5.71 14.06 20.92
CA ALA A 182 6.90 13.59 20.24
C ALA A 182 8.13 14.20 20.92
N LEU A 183 8.78 13.43 21.81
CA LEU A 183 9.83 13.94 22.71
C LEU A 183 11.11 14.34 21.97
N ASP A 184 11.44 13.69 20.88
CA ASP A 184 12.67 13.91 20.09
C ASP A 184 12.49 14.91 18.94
N GLY A 185 11.36 15.60 18.91
CA GLY A 185 10.97 16.53 17.85
C GLY A 185 9.81 16.02 17.00
N PRO A 186 9.36 16.80 16.00
CA PRO A 186 8.27 16.40 15.11
C PRO A 186 8.59 15.10 14.39
N SER A 187 7.62 14.19 14.32
CA SER A 187 7.74 12.95 13.55
C SER A 187 6.72 12.92 12.42
N ILE A 188 7.17 12.51 11.23
CA ILE A 188 6.33 12.36 10.03
C ILE A 188 6.50 10.94 9.51
N SER A 189 5.38 10.25 9.29
CA SER A 189 5.35 8.94 8.66
C SER A 189 4.58 9.05 7.34
N ILE A 190 5.26 8.84 6.21
CA ILE A 190 4.66 8.90 4.88
C ILE A 190 4.66 7.51 4.29
N ARG A 191 3.48 6.97 4.01
CA ARG A 191 3.31 5.74 3.24
C ARG A 191 2.93 6.12 1.83
N LYS A 192 3.87 5.91 0.89
CA LYS A 192 3.68 6.28 -0.50
C LYS A 192 2.56 5.48 -1.14
N PHE A 193 1.79 6.17 -1.95
CA PHE A 193 0.76 5.54 -2.76
C PHE A 193 1.42 4.86 -3.97
N PRO A 194 1.27 3.53 -4.16
CA PRO A 194 1.92 2.83 -5.26
C PRO A 194 1.40 3.36 -6.60
N LYS A 195 2.29 3.75 -7.50
CA LYS A 195 1.93 4.25 -8.83
C LYS A 195 1.26 3.18 -9.70
N HIS A 196 1.62 1.92 -9.52
CA HIS A 196 1.08 0.78 -10.25
C HIS A 196 0.52 -0.26 -9.29
N ALA A 197 -0.71 -0.67 -9.55
CA ALA A 197 -1.29 -1.83 -8.90
C ALA A 197 -0.68 -3.09 -9.51
N LEU A 198 -0.28 -4.06 -8.68
CA LEU A 198 0.23 -5.33 -9.16
C LEU A 198 -0.90 -6.11 -9.85
N SER A 199 -0.66 -6.54 -11.07
CA SER A 199 -1.56 -7.42 -11.82
C SER A 199 -1.52 -8.86 -11.28
N PRO A 200 -2.53 -9.69 -11.57
CA PRO A 200 -2.48 -11.12 -11.25
C PRO A 200 -1.25 -11.83 -11.79
N ASP A 201 -0.80 -11.50 -13.01
CA ASP A 201 0.41 -12.09 -13.62
C ASP A 201 1.68 -11.70 -12.85
N GLU A 202 1.77 -10.49 -12.33
CA GLU A 202 2.89 -10.07 -11.51
C GLU A 202 2.89 -10.78 -10.14
N LEU A 203 1.71 -11.05 -9.57
CA LEU A 203 1.60 -11.86 -8.35
C LEU A 203 2.04 -13.31 -8.59
N ILE A 204 1.72 -13.89 -9.75
CA ILE A 204 2.22 -15.21 -10.17
C ILE A 204 3.74 -15.19 -10.32
N LYS A 205 4.30 -14.20 -11.05
CA LYS A 205 5.75 -14.05 -11.23
C LYS A 205 6.49 -13.88 -9.90
N LYS A 206 5.88 -13.20 -8.91
CA LYS A 206 6.42 -13.07 -7.55
C LYS A 206 6.21 -14.32 -6.69
N GLY A 207 5.54 -15.35 -7.20
CA GLY A 207 5.26 -16.59 -6.49
C GLY A 207 4.26 -16.44 -5.32
N ALA A 208 3.40 -15.42 -5.39
CA ALA A 208 2.33 -15.23 -4.41
C ALA A 208 1.19 -16.24 -4.59
N MET A 209 0.98 -16.71 -5.81
CA MET A 209 0.00 -17.73 -6.22
C MET A 209 0.45 -18.43 -7.49
N THR A 210 -0.19 -19.55 -7.85
CA THR A 210 0.03 -20.26 -9.13
C THR A 210 -0.96 -19.78 -10.20
N PRO A 211 -0.70 -20.04 -11.51
CA PRO A 211 -1.66 -19.77 -12.57
C PRO A 211 -3.03 -20.45 -12.35
N GLY A 212 -3.03 -21.70 -11.87
CA GLY A 212 -4.28 -22.42 -11.57
C GLY A 212 -5.10 -21.78 -10.45
N ILE A 213 -4.43 -21.26 -9.40
CA ILE A 213 -5.11 -20.50 -8.34
C ILE A 213 -5.65 -19.17 -8.90
N ALA A 214 -4.91 -18.49 -9.76
CA ALA A 214 -5.40 -17.24 -10.39
C ALA A 214 -6.63 -17.48 -11.28
N GLU A 215 -6.64 -18.55 -12.07
CA GLU A 215 -7.78 -18.96 -12.89
C GLU A 215 -9.00 -19.30 -12.03
N PHE A 216 -8.81 -20.06 -10.95
CA PHE A 216 -9.86 -20.35 -9.98
C PHE A 216 -10.45 -19.07 -9.36
N LEU A 217 -9.61 -18.16 -8.88
CA LEU A 217 -10.05 -16.90 -8.28
C LEU A 217 -10.76 -15.99 -9.31
N LYS A 218 -10.29 -15.97 -10.56
CA LYS A 218 -10.96 -15.28 -11.67
C LYS A 218 -12.37 -15.81 -11.88
N ALA A 219 -12.55 -17.13 -11.88
CA ALA A 219 -13.86 -17.74 -12.00
C ALA A 219 -14.77 -17.43 -10.80
N CYS A 220 -14.22 -17.44 -9.58
CA CYS A 220 -14.97 -17.07 -8.37
C CYS A 220 -15.49 -15.62 -8.45
N VAL A 221 -14.65 -14.67 -8.86
CA VAL A 221 -15.05 -13.27 -9.03
C VAL A 221 -16.08 -13.12 -10.16
N GLY A 222 -15.87 -13.80 -11.29
CA GLY A 222 -16.81 -13.81 -12.42
C GLY A 222 -18.18 -14.37 -12.04
N ALA A 223 -18.21 -15.44 -11.25
CA ALA A 223 -19.45 -16.06 -10.76
C ALA A 223 -20.10 -15.31 -9.57
N ARG A 224 -19.63 -14.11 -9.24
CA ARG A 224 -20.18 -13.27 -8.17
C ARG A 224 -20.13 -13.92 -6.78
N LEU A 225 -19.02 -14.58 -6.44
CA LEU A 225 -18.80 -15.05 -5.08
C LEU A 225 -18.37 -13.89 -4.19
N ASN A 226 -18.87 -13.87 -2.95
CA ASN A 226 -18.43 -12.93 -1.92
C ASN A 226 -17.11 -13.39 -1.30
N ILE A 227 -16.05 -12.61 -1.50
CA ILE A 227 -14.69 -13.02 -1.15
C ILE A 227 -14.10 -12.12 -0.06
N VAL A 228 -13.56 -12.73 0.98
CA VAL A 228 -12.79 -12.06 2.02
C VAL A 228 -11.31 -12.35 1.87
N VAL A 229 -10.51 -11.32 1.66
CA VAL A 229 -9.05 -11.41 1.66
C VAL A 229 -8.54 -11.11 3.06
N SER A 230 -7.85 -12.05 3.68
CA SER A 230 -7.41 -11.94 5.06
C SER A 230 -5.90 -12.09 5.23
N GLY A 231 -5.38 -11.61 6.35
CA GLY A 231 -3.95 -11.69 6.67
C GLY A 231 -3.49 -10.61 7.63
N GLY A 232 -2.29 -10.72 8.15
CA GLY A 232 -1.66 -9.74 9.04
C GLY A 232 -1.30 -8.42 8.36
N THR A 233 -0.66 -7.52 9.11
CA THR A 233 -0.12 -6.26 8.56
C THR A 233 0.99 -6.54 7.55
N GLY A 234 0.97 -5.82 6.42
CA GLY A 234 2.01 -5.93 5.40
C GLY A 234 2.03 -7.25 4.61
N THR A 235 0.99 -8.10 4.71
CA THR A 235 0.88 -9.34 3.93
C THR A 235 0.47 -9.14 2.48
N GLY A 236 -0.04 -7.94 2.12
CA GLY A 236 -0.47 -7.62 0.76
C GLY A 236 -1.96 -7.80 0.50
N LYS A 237 -2.81 -7.73 1.54
CA LYS A 237 -4.28 -7.85 1.41
C LYS A 237 -4.85 -6.90 0.35
N THR A 238 -4.58 -5.60 0.47
CA THR A 238 -5.06 -4.58 -0.48
C THR A 238 -4.53 -4.84 -1.90
N THR A 239 -3.30 -5.34 -2.02
CA THR A 239 -2.71 -5.71 -3.32
C THR A 239 -3.46 -6.86 -3.97
N VAL A 240 -3.77 -7.93 -3.21
CA VAL A 240 -4.53 -9.08 -3.72
C VAL A 240 -5.99 -8.68 -3.97
N LEU A 241 -6.62 -7.90 -3.08
CA LEU A 241 -7.96 -7.36 -3.32
C LEU A 241 -8.03 -6.58 -4.62
N ASN A 242 -7.06 -5.71 -4.87
CA ASN A 242 -6.98 -4.94 -6.10
C ASN A 242 -6.77 -5.84 -7.35
N ALA A 243 -5.92 -6.87 -7.24
CA ALA A 243 -5.74 -7.85 -8.31
C ALA A 243 -7.01 -8.68 -8.57
N LEU A 244 -7.73 -9.11 -7.53
CA LEU A 244 -9.02 -9.80 -7.68
C LEU A 244 -10.07 -8.89 -8.30
N SER A 245 -10.11 -7.63 -7.90
CA SER A 245 -11.04 -6.65 -8.46
C SER A 245 -10.84 -6.44 -9.97
N SER A 246 -9.63 -6.68 -10.51
CA SER A 246 -9.40 -6.62 -11.96
C SER A 246 -10.12 -7.73 -12.76
N PHE A 247 -10.61 -8.77 -12.09
CA PHE A 247 -11.40 -9.83 -12.70
C PHE A 247 -12.91 -9.52 -12.76
N ILE A 248 -13.35 -8.42 -12.15
CA ILE A 248 -14.75 -7.98 -12.24
C ILE A 248 -15.04 -7.54 -13.68
N PRO A 249 -16.15 -7.97 -14.30
CA PRO A 249 -16.55 -7.57 -15.64
C PRO A 249 -16.60 -6.05 -15.82
N GLU A 250 -16.29 -5.56 -17.04
CA GLU A 250 -16.24 -4.12 -17.34
C GLU A 250 -17.60 -3.43 -17.32
N ASP A 251 -18.68 -4.19 -17.50
CA ASP A 251 -20.07 -3.72 -17.48
C ASP A 251 -20.67 -3.60 -16.08
N ASP A 252 -20.02 -4.16 -15.06
CA ASP A 252 -20.46 -4.03 -13.67
C ASP A 252 -20.17 -2.60 -13.12
N ARG A 253 -21.18 -2.03 -12.44
CA ARG A 253 -21.02 -0.79 -11.65
C ARG A 253 -20.40 -1.11 -10.31
N ILE A 254 -19.18 -0.66 -10.09
CA ILE A 254 -18.37 -0.96 -8.89
C ILE A 254 -18.35 0.26 -7.96
N LEU A 255 -18.68 0.06 -6.69
CA LEU A 255 -18.46 1.05 -5.65
C LEU A 255 -17.33 0.58 -4.75
N THR A 256 -16.26 1.38 -4.63
CA THR A 256 -15.20 1.14 -3.64
C THR A 256 -15.42 2.02 -2.42
N ILE A 257 -15.25 1.44 -1.23
CA ILE A 257 -15.42 2.12 0.05
C ILE A 257 -14.18 1.88 0.89
N GLU A 258 -13.45 2.93 1.22
CA GLU A 258 -12.15 2.84 1.88
C GLU A 258 -12.01 3.91 2.96
N ASP A 259 -11.22 3.61 3.98
CA ASP A 259 -10.79 4.60 4.98
C ASP A 259 -9.88 5.65 4.34
N ALA A 260 -8.94 5.15 3.53
CA ALA A 260 -8.18 5.96 2.60
C ALA A 260 -8.08 5.20 1.28
N ALA A 261 -8.41 5.85 0.17
CA ALA A 261 -8.53 5.21 -1.13
C ALA A 261 -7.16 4.71 -1.64
N GLU A 262 -6.95 3.40 -1.59
CA GLU A 262 -5.76 2.68 -2.09
C GLU A 262 -6.06 1.84 -3.33
N LEU A 263 -7.33 1.49 -3.55
CA LEU A 263 -7.73 0.66 -4.68
C LEU A 263 -7.67 1.44 -6.01
N ARG A 264 -7.19 0.77 -7.05
CA ARG A 264 -7.07 1.30 -8.41
C ARG A 264 -7.69 0.33 -9.40
N LEU A 265 -9.00 0.33 -9.46
CA LEU A 265 -9.74 -0.46 -10.43
C LEU A 265 -9.68 0.21 -11.81
N GLN A 266 -9.59 -0.60 -12.85
CA GLN A 266 -9.43 -0.14 -14.24
C GLN A 266 -10.74 -0.12 -15.02
N GLN A 267 -11.81 -0.68 -14.47
CA GLN A 267 -13.13 -0.71 -15.11
C GLN A 267 -13.65 0.71 -15.32
N PRO A 268 -14.43 0.94 -16.40
CA PRO A 268 -14.92 2.26 -16.77
C PRO A 268 -15.95 2.83 -15.77
N HIS A 269 -16.67 1.94 -15.05
CA HIS A 269 -17.77 2.35 -14.19
C HIS A 269 -17.46 2.13 -12.70
N VAL A 270 -16.46 2.85 -12.18
CA VAL A 270 -16.06 2.79 -10.77
C VAL A 270 -16.41 4.09 -10.06
N VAL A 271 -17.10 3.99 -8.92
CA VAL A 271 -17.36 5.10 -8.01
C VAL A 271 -16.56 4.88 -6.74
N ARG A 272 -15.64 5.78 -6.46
CA ARG A 272 -14.74 5.69 -5.31
C ARG A 272 -15.28 6.52 -4.15
N LEU A 273 -15.50 5.90 -3.01
CA LEU A 273 -15.96 6.54 -1.79
C LEU A 273 -14.88 6.41 -0.71
N GLU A 274 -14.58 7.52 -0.04
CA GLU A 274 -13.58 7.58 1.02
C GLU A 274 -14.20 8.15 2.30
N ALA A 275 -13.90 7.51 3.44
CA ALA A 275 -14.27 7.99 4.75
C ALA A 275 -13.60 9.34 5.04
N ARG A 276 -14.26 10.16 5.83
CA ARG A 276 -13.74 11.46 6.22
C ARG A 276 -13.69 11.58 7.74
N PRO A 277 -12.53 11.75 8.35
CA PRO A 277 -12.44 12.08 9.77
C PRO A 277 -13.08 13.44 10.06
N ALA A 278 -13.46 13.66 11.32
CA ALA A 278 -13.97 14.95 11.77
C ALA A 278 -12.92 16.06 11.51
N ASN A 279 -13.42 17.27 11.24
CA ASN A 279 -12.57 18.46 11.17
C ASN A 279 -12.15 18.90 12.60
N ILE A 280 -11.39 19.99 12.69
CA ILE A 280 -10.90 20.56 13.97
C ILE A 280 -12.02 20.96 14.94
N GLU A 281 -13.25 21.17 14.43
CA GLU A 281 -14.43 21.48 15.23
C GLU A 281 -15.21 20.23 15.65
N GLY A 282 -14.68 19.02 15.34
CA GLY A 282 -15.37 17.75 15.57
C GLY A 282 -16.54 17.46 14.62
N LYS A 283 -16.69 18.24 13.54
CA LYS A 283 -17.78 18.12 12.57
C LYS A 283 -17.37 17.45 11.27
N GLY A 284 -18.38 16.99 10.52
CA GLY A 284 -18.18 16.49 9.15
C GLY A 284 -17.58 15.09 9.09
N HIS A 285 -17.54 14.33 10.17
CA HIS A 285 -17.16 12.91 10.17
C HIS A 285 -18.09 12.08 9.28
N VAL A 286 -17.54 11.29 8.39
CA VAL A 286 -18.25 10.30 7.57
C VAL A 286 -17.53 8.97 7.70
N SER A 287 -18.15 8.01 8.35
CA SER A 287 -17.57 6.67 8.58
C SER A 287 -17.76 5.75 7.39
N ILE A 288 -16.94 4.70 7.30
CA ILE A 288 -17.12 3.59 6.33
C ILE A 288 -18.55 3.05 6.42
N ARG A 289 -19.09 2.86 7.63
CA ARG A 289 -20.45 2.39 7.85
C ARG A 289 -21.50 3.24 7.14
N GLN A 290 -21.42 4.57 7.27
CA GLN A 290 -22.34 5.49 6.59
C GLN A 290 -22.22 5.39 5.06
N LEU A 291 -21.00 5.19 4.55
CA LEU A 291 -20.77 5.01 3.12
C LEU A 291 -21.32 3.68 2.61
N VAL A 292 -21.18 2.57 3.35
CA VAL A 292 -21.78 1.27 2.99
C VAL A 292 -23.31 1.40 2.93
N VAL A 293 -23.95 1.97 3.95
CA VAL A 293 -25.40 2.19 3.98
C VAL A 293 -25.87 3.06 2.80
N ASN A 294 -25.10 4.09 2.45
CA ASN A 294 -25.42 4.93 1.30
C ASN A 294 -25.21 4.21 -0.04
N ALA A 295 -24.17 3.40 -0.13
CA ALA A 295 -23.83 2.64 -1.36
C ALA A 295 -24.99 1.74 -1.81
N LEU A 296 -25.73 1.13 -0.88
CA LEU A 296 -26.90 0.28 -1.19
C LEU A 296 -28.02 1.02 -1.96
N ARG A 297 -28.03 2.37 -1.91
CA ARG A 297 -28.98 3.22 -2.63
C ARG A 297 -28.42 3.75 -3.96
N MET A 298 -27.18 3.43 -4.28
CA MET A 298 -26.47 3.93 -5.45
C MET A 298 -26.52 2.95 -6.64
N ARG A 299 -27.30 1.87 -6.54
CA ARG A 299 -27.43 0.80 -7.54
C ARG A 299 -26.07 0.16 -7.92
N PRO A 300 -25.32 -0.36 -6.96
CA PRO A 300 -24.09 -1.07 -7.25
C PRO A 300 -24.37 -2.47 -7.79
N ASP A 301 -23.54 -2.93 -8.73
CA ASP A 301 -23.44 -4.35 -9.10
C ASP A 301 -22.41 -5.05 -8.20
N ARG A 302 -21.41 -4.32 -7.74
CA ARG A 302 -20.33 -4.79 -6.83
C ARG A 302 -20.01 -3.75 -5.78
N ILE A 303 -19.81 -4.20 -4.56
CA ILE A 303 -19.29 -3.37 -3.48
C ILE A 303 -17.93 -3.93 -3.05
N VAL A 304 -16.89 -3.09 -3.09
CA VAL A 304 -15.54 -3.44 -2.66
C VAL A 304 -15.19 -2.59 -1.44
N VAL A 305 -15.14 -3.21 -0.27
CA VAL A 305 -14.74 -2.54 0.97
C VAL A 305 -13.26 -2.79 1.21
N GLY A 306 -12.45 -1.74 1.20
CA GLY A 306 -10.99 -1.83 1.30
C GLY A 306 -10.53 -2.60 2.53
N GLU A 307 -11.08 -2.28 3.70
CA GLU A 307 -10.86 -3.02 4.94
C GLU A 307 -12.04 -2.83 5.90
N VAL A 308 -12.43 -3.91 6.57
CA VAL A 308 -13.43 -3.88 7.64
C VAL A 308 -12.73 -3.96 8.98
N ARG A 309 -12.94 -2.95 9.84
CA ARG A 309 -12.23 -2.78 11.12
C ARG A 309 -13.13 -2.62 12.34
N SER A 310 -14.42 -2.32 12.13
CA SER A 310 -15.38 -2.00 13.18
C SER A 310 -16.80 -2.45 12.82
N GLY A 311 -17.81 -1.76 13.33
CA GLY A 311 -19.22 -2.09 13.18
C GLY A 311 -19.78 -2.07 11.75
N GLU A 312 -19.08 -1.50 10.78
CA GLU A 312 -19.42 -1.60 9.35
C GLU A 312 -19.48 -3.05 8.85
N ALA A 313 -18.87 -3.99 9.58
CA ALA A 313 -18.97 -5.42 9.31
C ALA A 313 -20.41 -5.89 9.18
N LEU A 314 -21.32 -5.43 10.05
CA LEU A 314 -22.72 -5.79 10.01
C LEU A 314 -23.41 -5.32 8.72
N ASP A 315 -23.20 -4.05 8.35
CA ASP A 315 -23.82 -3.46 7.17
C ASP A 315 -23.28 -4.10 5.87
N MET A 316 -22.00 -4.48 5.87
CA MET A 316 -21.39 -5.24 4.77
C MET A 316 -22.00 -6.65 4.66
N LEU A 317 -22.17 -7.38 5.77
CA LEU A 317 -22.83 -8.70 5.75
C LEU A 317 -24.27 -8.58 5.25
N GLN A 318 -24.99 -7.52 5.65
CA GLN A 318 -26.35 -7.26 5.14
C GLN A 318 -26.32 -7.00 3.61
N ALA A 319 -25.37 -6.21 3.10
CA ALA A 319 -25.20 -5.98 1.69
C ALA A 319 -25.03 -7.29 0.92
N MET A 320 -24.10 -8.14 1.38
CA MET A 320 -23.81 -9.45 0.78
C MET A 320 -24.99 -10.41 0.84
N ASN A 321 -25.84 -10.34 1.89
CA ASN A 321 -27.04 -11.19 2.07
C ASN A 321 -28.28 -10.66 1.36
N THR A 322 -28.27 -9.45 0.79
CA THR A 322 -29.45 -8.79 0.22
C THR A 322 -29.31 -8.47 -1.28
N GLY A 323 -28.58 -9.30 -2.01
CA GLY A 323 -28.52 -9.25 -3.48
C GLY A 323 -27.38 -8.40 -4.06
N HIS A 324 -26.35 -8.08 -3.25
CA HIS A 324 -25.12 -7.47 -3.75
C HIS A 324 -24.01 -8.52 -3.82
N ASP A 325 -24.32 -9.65 -4.48
CA ASP A 325 -23.38 -10.77 -4.67
C ASP A 325 -22.13 -10.35 -5.43
N GLY A 326 -20.99 -10.96 -5.06
CA GLY A 326 -19.69 -10.66 -5.64
C GLY A 326 -19.00 -9.47 -4.97
N SER A 327 -19.42 -9.11 -3.77
CA SER A 327 -18.75 -8.12 -2.95
C SER A 327 -17.41 -8.65 -2.43
N LEU A 328 -16.41 -7.76 -2.37
CA LEU A 328 -15.05 -8.10 -1.96
C LEU A 328 -14.67 -7.23 -0.76
N THR A 329 -13.89 -7.79 0.16
CA THR A 329 -13.37 -7.02 1.29
C THR A 329 -12.05 -7.58 1.83
N THR A 330 -11.38 -6.81 2.70
CA THR A 330 -10.27 -7.34 3.50
C THR A 330 -10.57 -7.31 5.00
N VAL A 331 -10.02 -8.29 5.72
CA VAL A 331 -10.09 -8.38 7.18
C VAL A 331 -8.71 -8.70 7.74
N HIS A 332 -8.32 -8.01 8.80
CA HIS A 332 -7.07 -8.30 9.50
C HIS A 332 -7.24 -9.50 10.43
N SER A 333 -6.54 -10.59 10.14
CA SER A 333 -6.57 -11.82 10.94
C SER A 333 -5.31 -12.66 10.77
N ASN A 334 -5.08 -13.61 11.66
CA ASN A 334 -3.89 -14.47 11.65
C ASN A 334 -4.10 -15.82 10.93
N SER A 335 -5.34 -16.20 10.67
CA SER A 335 -5.70 -17.40 9.90
C SER A 335 -7.05 -17.21 9.22
N ALA A 336 -7.41 -18.07 8.25
CA ALA A 336 -8.73 -18.05 7.63
C ALA A 336 -9.85 -18.30 8.68
N ARG A 337 -9.63 -19.20 9.63
CA ARG A 337 -10.60 -19.45 10.71
C ARG A 337 -10.74 -18.25 11.66
N ASP A 338 -9.63 -17.59 12.00
CA ASP A 338 -9.67 -16.39 12.84
C ASP A 338 -10.36 -15.22 12.14
N THR A 339 -10.41 -15.22 10.81
CA THR A 339 -11.18 -14.23 10.04
C THR A 339 -12.65 -14.23 10.46
N LEU A 340 -13.26 -15.41 10.56
CA LEU A 340 -14.67 -15.52 10.97
C LEU A 340 -14.88 -14.99 12.39
N ARG A 341 -14.02 -15.39 13.35
CA ARG A 341 -14.07 -14.89 14.74
C ARG A 341 -13.86 -13.39 14.82
N ARG A 342 -12.95 -12.86 13.98
CA ARG A 342 -12.70 -11.44 13.92
C ARG A 342 -13.94 -10.69 13.43
N VAL A 343 -14.61 -11.19 12.40
CA VAL A 343 -15.86 -10.60 11.90
C VAL A 343 -16.97 -10.67 12.93
N GLU A 344 -17.12 -11.79 13.67
CA GLU A 344 -18.06 -11.86 14.83
C GLU A 344 -17.81 -10.70 15.80
N THR A 345 -16.55 -10.48 16.19
CA THR A 345 -16.17 -9.39 17.09
C THR A 345 -16.50 -8.01 16.50
N LEU A 346 -16.22 -7.79 15.22
CA LEU A 346 -16.50 -6.52 14.54
C LEU A 346 -17.99 -6.24 14.44
N VAL A 347 -18.81 -7.26 14.21
CA VAL A 347 -20.29 -7.12 14.24
C VAL A 347 -20.78 -6.73 15.62
N LEU A 348 -20.25 -7.33 16.68
CA LEU A 348 -20.59 -6.95 18.07
C LEU A 348 -20.21 -5.49 18.37
N MET A 349 -19.12 -4.98 17.77
CA MET A 349 -18.76 -3.55 17.89
C MET A 349 -19.74 -2.59 17.22
N ALA A 350 -20.66 -3.07 16.39
CA ALA A 350 -21.74 -2.25 15.84
C ALA A 350 -22.75 -1.78 16.92
N GLY A 351 -22.68 -2.34 18.13
CA GLY A 351 -23.54 -1.97 19.26
C GLY A 351 -24.98 -2.49 19.15
N MET A 352 -25.23 -3.46 18.27
CA MET A 352 -26.53 -4.12 18.15
C MET A 352 -26.59 -5.32 19.09
N ASP A 353 -27.70 -5.48 19.79
CA ASP A 353 -27.95 -6.65 20.64
C ASP A 353 -28.42 -7.83 19.77
N LEU A 354 -27.43 -8.51 19.15
CA LEU A 354 -27.67 -9.67 18.31
C LEU A 354 -27.12 -10.93 18.98
N PRO A 355 -27.89 -12.03 19.03
CA PRO A 355 -27.40 -13.31 19.50
C PRO A 355 -26.20 -13.76 18.64
N LEU A 356 -25.15 -14.30 19.26
CA LEU A 356 -23.93 -14.75 18.56
C LEU A 356 -24.24 -15.76 17.44
N ARG A 357 -25.24 -16.63 17.67
CA ARG A 357 -25.71 -17.58 16.65
C ARG A 357 -26.26 -16.87 15.41
N ALA A 358 -27.06 -15.81 15.57
CA ALA A 358 -27.59 -15.05 14.44
C ALA A 358 -26.47 -14.34 13.66
N ILE A 359 -25.43 -13.84 14.36
CA ILE A 359 -24.24 -13.26 13.73
C ILE A 359 -23.53 -14.31 12.88
N ARG A 360 -23.33 -15.53 13.41
CA ARG A 360 -22.70 -16.63 12.69
C ARG A 360 -23.49 -17.09 11.48
N GLU A 361 -24.81 -17.16 11.60
CA GLU A 361 -25.71 -17.48 10.50
C GLU A 361 -25.58 -16.44 9.36
N GLN A 362 -25.50 -15.15 9.70
CA GLN A 362 -25.28 -14.09 8.72
C GLN A 362 -23.92 -14.19 8.05
N ILE A 363 -22.86 -14.47 8.81
CA ILE A 363 -21.50 -14.65 8.26
C ILE A 363 -21.44 -15.84 7.31
N ALA A 364 -22.00 -17.00 7.71
CA ALA A 364 -22.01 -18.22 6.93
C ALA A 364 -22.82 -18.07 5.63
N SER A 365 -23.86 -17.24 5.64
CA SER A 365 -24.67 -16.94 4.45
C SER A 365 -24.01 -15.90 3.52
N ALA A 366 -23.26 -14.94 4.11
CA ALA A 366 -22.69 -13.83 3.37
C ALA A 366 -21.38 -14.20 2.65
N PHE A 367 -20.52 -14.98 3.27
CA PHE A 367 -19.20 -15.30 2.71
C PHE A 367 -19.20 -16.63 1.96
N ASP A 368 -18.67 -16.64 0.74
CA ASP A 368 -18.43 -17.86 -0.02
C ASP A 368 -16.97 -18.34 0.14
N LEU A 369 -16.00 -17.40 0.14
CA LEU A 369 -14.58 -17.73 0.06
C LEU A 369 -13.71 -16.82 0.95
N ILE A 370 -12.74 -17.42 1.63
CA ILE A 370 -11.67 -16.72 2.32
C ILE A 370 -10.34 -17.00 1.64
N VAL A 371 -9.63 -15.93 1.26
CA VAL A 371 -8.27 -15.98 0.69
C VAL A 371 -7.30 -15.44 1.74
N HIS A 372 -6.56 -16.32 2.39
CA HIS A 372 -5.66 -15.96 3.48
C HIS A 372 -4.22 -15.79 3.02
N LEU A 373 -3.63 -14.62 3.35
CA LEU A 373 -2.26 -14.26 3.02
C LEU A 373 -1.35 -14.26 4.23
N GLN A 374 -0.11 -14.66 4.01
CA GLN A 374 0.95 -14.56 4.99
C GLN A 374 2.22 -13.94 4.40
N ARG A 375 2.93 -13.14 5.21
CA ARG A 375 4.30 -12.76 4.95
C ARG A 375 5.21 -13.78 5.63
N LEU A 376 6.00 -14.49 4.83
CA LEU A 376 6.89 -15.54 5.30
C LEU A 376 8.18 -14.95 5.88
N SER A 377 8.99 -15.80 6.54
CA SER A 377 10.21 -15.38 7.22
C SER A 377 11.28 -14.78 6.30
N ASP A 378 11.26 -15.11 5.01
CA ASP A 378 12.12 -14.53 3.98
C ASP A 378 11.59 -13.20 3.39
N GLY A 379 10.46 -12.71 3.93
CA GLY A 379 9.79 -11.49 3.46
C GLY A 379 8.87 -11.70 2.26
N SER A 380 8.84 -12.89 1.65
CA SER A 380 7.91 -13.20 0.57
C SER A 380 6.46 -13.22 1.09
N ARG A 381 5.52 -12.84 0.21
CA ARG A 381 4.08 -12.80 0.50
C ARG A 381 3.39 -13.86 -0.34
N LYS A 382 2.59 -14.71 0.31
CA LYS A 382 1.91 -15.80 -0.38
C LYS A 382 0.46 -15.93 0.07
N ILE A 383 -0.40 -16.37 -0.84
CA ILE A 383 -1.71 -16.93 -0.49
C ILE A 383 -1.45 -18.30 0.11
N VAL A 384 -1.55 -18.41 1.43
CA VAL A 384 -1.21 -19.67 2.12
C VAL A 384 -2.40 -20.59 2.27
N GLN A 385 -3.62 -20.07 2.17
CA GLN A 385 -4.84 -20.87 2.30
C GLN A 385 -5.97 -20.21 1.50
N ILE A 386 -6.74 -21.00 0.79
CA ILE A 386 -8.01 -20.63 0.19
C ILE A 386 -9.05 -21.62 0.72
N ALA A 387 -10.06 -21.10 1.41
CA ALA A 387 -11.07 -21.91 2.08
C ALA A 387 -12.48 -21.44 1.70
N GLU A 388 -13.34 -22.40 1.38
CA GLU A 388 -14.79 -22.21 1.24
C GLU A 388 -15.40 -22.03 2.62
N VAL A 389 -16.31 -21.07 2.76
CA VAL A 389 -17.20 -20.94 3.92
C VAL A 389 -18.49 -21.70 3.59
N GLN A 390 -18.85 -22.64 4.46
CA GLN A 390 -20.04 -23.47 4.29
C GLN A 390 -21.12 -23.07 5.32
N SER A 391 -22.23 -23.83 5.32
CA SER A 391 -23.28 -23.67 6.31
C SER A 391 -22.80 -23.96 7.73
N MET A 392 -23.61 -23.60 8.70
CA MET A 392 -23.34 -23.92 10.10
C MET A 392 -23.65 -25.39 10.42
N GLU A 393 -22.83 -25.98 11.30
CA GLU A 393 -23.12 -27.21 12.00
C GLU A 393 -23.20 -26.91 13.50
N GLY A 394 -24.42 -26.99 14.06
CA GLY A 394 -24.69 -26.50 15.41
C GLY A 394 -24.42 -24.99 15.51
N ASP A 395 -23.47 -24.64 16.37
CA ASP A 395 -23.03 -23.24 16.56
C ASP A 395 -21.70 -22.90 15.86
N ILE A 396 -21.21 -23.76 14.98
CA ILE A 396 -19.90 -23.61 14.33
C ILE A 396 -20.08 -23.39 12.84
N ILE A 397 -19.43 -22.37 12.28
CA ILE A 397 -19.32 -22.16 10.83
C ILE A 397 -18.32 -23.17 10.28
N VAL A 398 -18.77 -23.99 9.35
CA VAL A 398 -17.91 -25.00 8.68
C VAL A 398 -17.11 -24.33 7.58
N MET A 399 -15.84 -24.68 7.50
CA MET A 399 -14.91 -24.24 6.45
C MET A 399 -14.25 -25.44 5.81
N GLN A 400 -14.06 -25.39 4.50
CA GLN A 400 -13.37 -26.42 3.73
C GLN A 400 -12.21 -25.81 2.95
N ASP A 401 -10.99 -26.28 3.24
CA ASP A 401 -9.81 -25.86 2.48
C ASP A 401 -9.89 -26.38 1.05
N ILE A 402 -9.59 -25.53 0.09
CA ILE A 402 -9.53 -25.84 -1.35
C ILE A 402 -8.06 -25.87 -1.80
N PHE A 403 -7.29 -24.84 -1.44
CA PHE A 403 -5.86 -24.74 -1.75
C PHE A 403 -5.07 -24.35 -0.52
N ASN A 404 -3.88 -24.94 -0.39
CA ASN A 404 -2.92 -24.63 0.67
C ASN A 404 -1.51 -24.44 0.11
N PHE A 405 -0.72 -23.58 0.77
CA PHE A 405 0.72 -23.53 0.59
C PHE A 405 1.38 -24.39 1.67
N VAL A 406 2.10 -25.41 1.27
CA VAL A 406 2.84 -26.30 2.17
C VAL A 406 4.29 -25.86 2.20
N GLN A 407 4.72 -25.29 3.33
CA GLN A 407 6.12 -24.97 3.55
C GLN A 407 6.90 -26.23 3.89
N THR A 408 7.97 -26.52 3.16
CA THR A 408 8.82 -27.71 3.35
C THR A 408 10.12 -27.41 4.07
N GLY A 409 10.54 -26.15 4.14
CA GLY A 409 11.78 -25.76 4.82
C GLY A 409 12.21 -24.33 4.47
N VAL A 410 13.46 -24.03 4.83
CA VAL A 410 14.15 -22.79 4.46
C VAL A 410 15.53 -23.20 3.92
N ASP A 411 15.86 -22.74 2.72
CA ASP A 411 17.15 -22.97 2.09
C ASP A 411 17.78 -21.63 1.67
N ALA A 412 19.05 -21.43 2.03
CA ALA A 412 19.80 -20.18 1.81
C ALA A 412 19.00 -18.90 2.18
N GLY A 413 18.23 -18.97 3.30
CA GLY A 413 17.39 -17.86 3.77
C GLY A 413 16.09 -17.65 2.98
N LYS A 414 15.77 -18.51 2.01
CA LYS A 414 14.53 -18.50 1.24
C LYS A 414 13.60 -19.60 1.68
N VAL A 415 12.34 -19.28 1.86
CA VAL A 415 11.30 -20.26 2.19
C VAL A 415 11.06 -21.18 0.99
N GLN A 416 11.16 -22.47 1.23
CA GLN A 416 10.83 -23.52 0.27
C GLN A 416 9.42 -24.06 0.55
N GLY A 417 8.69 -24.37 -0.50
CA GLY A 417 7.34 -24.90 -0.38
C GLY A 417 6.65 -24.99 -1.73
N TYR A 418 5.44 -25.50 -1.72
CA TYR A 418 4.62 -25.66 -2.93
C TYR A 418 3.15 -25.42 -2.62
N PHE A 419 2.42 -25.00 -3.64
CA PHE A 419 0.98 -24.89 -3.58
C PHE A 419 0.35 -26.23 -3.96
N THR A 420 -0.69 -26.63 -3.24
CA THR A 420 -1.44 -27.84 -3.53
C THR A 420 -2.93 -27.64 -3.33
N ALA A 421 -3.72 -28.26 -4.16
CA ALA A 421 -5.14 -28.43 -3.90
C ALA A 421 -5.35 -29.55 -2.87
N THR A 422 -6.49 -29.52 -2.19
CA THR A 422 -6.84 -30.53 -1.16
C THR A 422 -7.53 -31.78 -1.69
N GLY A 423 -7.91 -31.79 -2.98
CA GLY A 423 -8.71 -32.84 -3.60
C GLY A 423 -10.22 -32.62 -3.44
N VAL A 424 -10.61 -31.55 -2.77
CA VAL A 424 -12.03 -31.26 -2.53
C VAL A 424 -12.54 -30.26 -3.57
N ARG A 425 -13.62 -30.62 -4.25
CA ARG A 425 -14.38 -29.72 -5.11
C ARG A 425 -15.31 -28.88 -4.23
N PRO A 426 -15.29 -27.53 -4.32
CA PRO A 426 -16.12 -26.69 -3.48
C PRO A 426 -17.62 -26.89 -3.78
N LYS A 427 -18.48 -26.71 -2.78
CA LYS A 427 -19.94 -26.82 -2.95
C LYS A 427 -20.51 -25.79 -3.93
N PHE A 428 -19.90 -24.58 -3.97
CA PHE A 428 -20.31 -23.55 -4.93
C PHE A 428 -19.85 -23.83 -6.37
N TYR A 429 -19.26 -24.98 -6.67
CA TYR A 429 -18.79 -25.31 -8.02
C TYR A 429 -19.92 -25.27 -9.07
N GLU A 430 -21.13 -25.70 -8.69
CA GLU A 430 -22.32 -25.59 -9.57
C GLU A 430 -22.67 -24.13 -9.90
N LYS A 431 -22.42 -23.20 -8.97
CA LYS A 431 -22.57 -21.76 -9.20
C LYS A 431 -21.57 -21.25 -10.25
N LEU A 432 -20.33 -21.80 -10.25
CA LEU A 432 -19.32 -21.49 -11.28
C LEU A 432 -19.78 -22.00 -12.66
N GLU A 433 -20.23 -23.25 -12.76
CA GLU A 433 -20.72 -23.84 -14.02
C GLU A 433 -21.93 -23.07 -14.57
N THR A 434 -22.90 -22.73 -13.72
CA THR A 434 -24.08 -21.94 -14.09
C THR A 434 -23.71 -20.55 -14.60
N ALA A 435 -22.67 -19.95 -14.07
CA ALA A 435 -22.11 -18.66 -14.51
C ALA A 435 -21.24 -18.80 -15.78
N GLY A 436 -21.12 -20.00 -16.36
CA GLY A 436 -20.30 -20.25 -17.55
C GLY A 436 -18.81 -20.30 -17.30
N MET A 437 -18.40 -20.37 -16.01
CA MET A 437 -16.99 -20.42 -15.61
C MET A 437 -16.52 -21.88 -15.55
N ASN A 438 -15.92 -22.36 -16.64
CA ASN A 438 -15.47 -23.75 -16.75
C ASN A 438 -14.08 -23.91 -16.14
N ILE A 439 -14.02 -24.45 -14.91
CA ILE A 439 -12.77 -24.86 -14.27
C ILE A 439 -12.59 -26.36 -14.42
N GLN A 440 -11.41 -26.77 -14.87
CA GLN A 440 -11.12 -28.18 -15.03
C GLN A 440 -11.07 -28.90 -13.67
N PRO A 441 -11.69 -30.10 -13.51
CA PRO A 441 -11.63 -30.84 -12.25
C PRO A 441 -10.21 -31.14 -11.78
N SER A 442 -9.25 -31.24 -12.71
CA SER A 442 -7.81 -31.40 -12.41
C SER A 442 -7.23 -30.27 -11.57
N THR A 443 -7.82 -29.08 -11.60
CA THR A 443 -7.41 -27.91 -10.79
C THR A 443 -7.51 -28.19 -9.28
N PHE A 444 -8.42 -29.07 -8.88
CA PHE A 444 -8.63 -29.45 -7.48
C PHE A 444 -7.85 -30.68 -7.06
N MET A 445 -7.09 -31.31 -7.96
CA MET A 445 -6.28 -32.46 -7.60
C MET A 445 -5.00 -32.05 -6.87
N PRO A 446 -4.64 -32.77 -5.79
CA PRO A 446 -3.40 -32.50 -5.07
C PRO A 446 -2.20 -32.59 -6.00
N THR A 447 -1.32 -31.60 -5.93
CA THR A 447 -0.04 -31.63 -6.63
C THR A 447 0.96 -32.34 -5.73
N GLU A 448 1.39 -33.55 -6.10
CA GLU A 448 2.48 -34.23 -5.39
C GLU A 448 3.79 -33.45 -5.65
N PRO A 449 4.61 -33.20 -4.59
CA PRO A 449 5.93 -32.66 -4.78
C PRO A 449 6.73 -33.63 -5.63
N LEU A 450 7.42 -33.14 -6.67
CA LEU A 450 8.40 -33.91 -7.41
C LEU A 450 9.39 -34.52 -6.41
N ARG A 451 9.28 -35.83 -6.12
CA ARG A 451 10.25 -36.53 -5.31
C ARG A 451 11.55 -36.58 -6.13
N ILE A 452 12.43 -35.62 -5.88
CA ILE A 452 13.82 -35.75 -6.34
C ILE A 452 14.38 -36.95 -5.56
N ARG A 453 14.46 -38.10 -6.23
CA ARG A 453 15.22 -39.24 -5.69
C ARG A 453 16.66 -38.75 -5.51
N ARG A 454 17.09 -38.66 -4.27
CA ARG A 454 18.51 -38.45 -3.91
C ARG A 454 19.30 -39.72 -4.28
#